data_b6a3f70303c0da22190a4932a1421c3c
#
_entry.id   b6a3f70303c0da22190a4932a1421c3c
#
_cell.length_a   1.000
_cell.length_b   1.000
_cell.length_c   1.000
_cell.angle_alpha   90.00
_cell.angle_beta   90.00
_cell.angle_gamma   90.00
#
_symmetry.space_group_name_H-M   'P 1'
#
loop_
_entity.id
_entity.type
_entity.pdbx_description
1 polymer ?
#
loop_
_entity_poly.entity_id
_entity_poly.type
_entity_poly.pdbx_seq_one_letter_code
_entity_poly.pdbx_strand_id
1 'polypeptide(L)'
;KVNEKKKQGKIILVFPSGTRYRPGCPDTKRGLREIDSYLRLFENVLLVGVNGNSLRIDMENPDDMLADIVVQDTITLTASPIINCKEFRNKVLATLPEDTPDPKQVIVDTIMAELDKVHEEGASKR
;
A
#
# COMPACT_ATOMS: atom_id res chain seq x y z
N LYS A 1 -12.89 -1.06 17.00
CA LYS A 1 -11.44 -1.09 17.37
C LYS A 1 -10.65 0.06 16.75
N VAL A 2 -10.66 0.20 15.42
CA VAL A 2 -9.91 1.27 14.71
C VAL A 2 -10.42 2.66 15.10
N ASN A 3 -11.74 2.85 15.17
CA ASN A 3 -12.36 4.11 15.61
C ASN A 3 -11.92 4.54 16.99
N GLU A 4 -11.82 3.61 17.94
CA GLU A 4 -11.36 3.88 19.30
C GLU A 4 -9.91 4.38 19.29
N LYS A 5 -9.05 3.73 18.50
CA LYS A 5 -7.65 4.12 18.37
C LYS A 5 -7.51 5.49 17.73
N LYS A 6 -8.32 5.78 16.71
CA LYS A 6 -8.39 7.11 16.09
C LYS A 6 -8.74 8.20 17.12
N LYS A 7 -9.77 7.96 17.95
CA LYS A 7 -10.18 8.90 19.01
C LYS A 7 -9.08 9.12 20.05
N GLN A 8 -8.21 8.13 20.26
CA GLN A 8 -7.06 8.23 21.16
C GLN A 8 -5.86 8.93 20.51
N GLY A 9 -5.98 9.43 19.29
CA GLY A 9 -4.88 10.07 18.57
C GLY A 9 -3.80 9.12 18.09
N LYS A 10 -4.09 7.82 17.96
CA LYS A 10 -3.13 6.82 17.51
C LYS A 10 -2.95 6.86 16.00
N ILE A 11 -1.72 6.63 15.57
CA ILE A 11 -1.39 6.40 14.16
C ILE A 11 -1.61 4.91 13.86
N ILE A 12 -2.26 4.62 12.75
CA ILE A 12 -2.49 3.24 12.31
C ILE A 12 -1.56 2.93 11.14
N LEU A 13 -0.74 1.92 11.30
CA LEU A 13 0.08 1.37 10.22
C LEU A 13 -0.69 0.27 9.50
N VAL A 14 -0.76 0.36 8.19
CA VAL A 14 -1.50 -0.60 7.36
C VAL A 14 -0.62 -1.10 6.21
N PHE A 15 -0.64 -2.40 5.99
CA PHE A 15 -0.07 -3.04 4.80
C PHE A 15 -1.21 -3.27 3.80
N PRO A 16 -1.33 -2.45 2.75
CA PRO A 16 -2.58 -2.36 1.99
C PRO A 16 -2.91 -3.59 1.15
N SER A 17 -1.93 -4.41 0.81
CA SER A 17 -2.17 -5.69 0.12
C SER A 17 -2.43 -6.86 1.07
N GLY A 18 -2.24 -6.66 2.36
CA GLY A 18 -2.36 -7.70 3.38
C GLY A 18 -1.23 -8.73 3.37
N THR A 19 -0.29 -8.63 2.44
CA THR A 19 0.84 -9.54 2.31
C THR A 19 2.04 -8.82 1.72
N ARG A 20 3.21 -9.45 1.80
CA ARG A 20 4.42 -8.96 1.15
C ARG A 20 4.35 -9.22 -0.35
N TYR A 21 4.76 -8.23 -1.16
CA TYR A 21 4.89 -8.43 -2.60
C TYR A 21 5.89 -9.54 -2.92
N ARG A 22 5.46 -10.46 -3.78
CA ARG A 22 6.30 -11.56 -4.27
C ARG A 22 6.45 -11.42 -5.79
N PRO A 23 7.67 -11.20 -6.29
CA PRO A 23 7.91 -11.13 -7.74
C PRO A 23 7.35 -12.37 -8.46
N GLY A 24 6.66 -12.15 -9.58
CA GLY A 24 5.97 -13.21 -10.29
C GLY A 24 4.54 -13.50 -9.82
N CYS A 25 4.12 -12.89 -8.71
CA CYS A 25 2.77 -13.02 -8.15
C CYS A 25 2.12 -11.63 -8.05
N PRO A 26 1.60 -11.07 -9.17
CA PRO A 26 1.09 -9.70 -9.20
C PRO A 26 -0.08 -9.44 -8.23
N ASP A 27 -0.86 -10.46 -7.91
CA ASP A 27 -1.97 -10.34 -6.95
C ASP A 27 -1.49 -9.93 -5.56
N THR A 28 -0.25 -10.24 -5.19
CA THR A 28 0.33 -9.84 -3.90
C THR A 28 0.61 -8.35 -3.80
N LYS A 29 0.52 -7.62 -4.92
CA LYS A 29 0.70 -6.17 -4.98
C LYS A 29 -0.61 -5.40 -4.98
N ARG A 30 -1.73 -6.07 -5.18
CA ARG A 30 -3.05 -5.45 -5.26
C ARG A 30 -3.54 -5.03 -3.88
N GLY A 31 -4.05 -3.80 -3.77
CA GLY A 31 -4.66 -3.31 -2.55
C GLY A 31 -6.00 -3.98 -2.24
N LEU A 32 -6.21 -4.28 -0.96
CA LEU A 32 -7.48 -4.82 -0.49
C LEU A 32 -8.56 -3.73 -0.50
N ARG A 33 -9.78 -4.11 -0.89
CA ARG A 33 -10.91 -3.18 -1.01
C ARG A 33 -11.22 -2.45 0.31
N GLU A 34 -10.93 -3.06 1.43
CA GLU A 34 -11.11 -2.50 2.78
C GLU A 34 -10.28 -1.24 3.03
N ILE A 35 -9.24 -1.00 2.22
CA ILE A 35 -8.41 0.21 2.33
C ILE A 35 -9.25 1.48 2.12
N ASP A 36 -10.29 1.43 1.29
CA ASP A 36 -11.21 2.56 1.13
C ASP A 36 -11.86 2.97 2.47
N SER A 37 -12.14 2.01 3.33
CA SER A 37 -12.71 2.29 4.66
C SER A 37 -11.75 3.10 5.53
N TYR A 38 -10.44 2.82 5.47
CA TYR A 38 -9.44 3.62 6.17
C TYR A 38 -9.35 5.04 5.60
N LEU A 39 -9.41 5.18 4.27
CA LEU A 39 -9.39 6.49 3.62
C LEU A 39 -10.62 7.34 3.95
N ARG A 40 -11.75 6.71 4.26
CA ARG A 40 -12.96 7.41 4.73
C ARG A 40 -12.89 7.78 6.21
N LEU A 41 -12.21 6.95 7.00
CA LEU A 41 -12.17 7.10 8.45
C LEU A 41 -11.14 8.13 8.90
N PHE A 42 -9.98 8.17 8.27
CA PHE A 42 -8.87 9.06 8.63
C PHE A 42 -8.84 10.30 7.77
N GLU A 43 -8.38 11.40 8.36
CA GLU A 43 -8.26 12.69 7.68
C GLU A 43 -7.08 12.72 6.71
N ASN A 44 -5.96 12.13 7.11
CA ASN A 44 -4.72 12.14 6.36
C ASN A 44 -4.13 10.75 6.20
N VAL A 45 -3.39 10.55 5.12
CA VAL A 45 -2.60 9.35 4.87
C VAL A 45 -1.19 9.74 4.44
N LEU A 46 -0.22 8.96 4.91
CA LEU A 46 1.17 9.04 4.48
C LEU A 46 1.53 7.72 3.82
N LEU A 47 2.02 7.79 2.60
CA LEU A 47 2.50 6.61 1.88
C LEU A 47 3.98 6.41 2.15
N VAL A 48 4.37 5.16 2.46
CA VAL A 48 5.76 4.81 2.71
C VAL A 48 6.16 3.66 1.82
N GLY A 49 7.06 3.93 0.90
CA GLY A 49 7.69 2.92 0.06
C GLY A 49 8.83 2.25 0.80
N VAL A 50 8.89 0.93 0.75
CA VAL A 50 9.95 0.13 1.39
C VAL A 50 10.78 -0.53 0.30
N ASN A 51 12.07 -0.23 0.27
CA ASN A 51 13.02 -0.79 -0.69
C ASN A 51 14.07 -1.62 0.06
N GLY A 52 14.35 -2.80 -0.47
CA GLY A 52 15.29 -3.74 0.09
C GLY A 52 14.80 -5.16 -0.14
N ASN A 53 15.68 -6.12 -0.07
CA ASN A 53 15.36 -7.52 -0.32
C ASN A 53 16.12 -8.44 0.64
N SER A 54 15.84 -8.29 1.93
CA SER A 54 16.45 -9.11 2.98
C SER A 54 15.78 -10.49 3.13
N LEU A 55 14.56 -10.66 2.58
CA LEU A 55 13.88 -11.96 2.53
C LEU A 55 13.69 -12.34 1.07
N ARG A 56 14.59 -13.14 0.54
CA ARG A 56 14.55 -13.58 -0.85
C ARG A 56 13.71 -14.84 -0.99
N ILE A 57 13.01 -14.95 -2.13
CA ILE A 57 12.23 -16.14 -2.44
C ILE A 57 13.18 -17.30 -2.72
N ASP A 58 12.92 -18.45 -2.09
CA ASP A 58 13.57 -19.70 -2.46
C ASP A 58 12.99 -20.18 -3.79
N MET A 59 13.82 -20.23 -4.83
CA MET A 59 13.41 -20.62 -6.17
C MET A 59 13.03 -22.10 -6.28
N GLU A 60 13.43 -22.93 -5.33
CA GLU A 60 13.00 -24.33 -5.26
C GLU A 60 11.61 -24.48 -4.64
N ASN A 61 11.22 -23.55 -3.75
CA ASN A 61 9.94 -23.53 -3.06
C ASN A 61 9.31 -22.12 -3.09
N PRO A 62 8.97 -21.60 -4.28
CA PRO A 62 8.58 -20.18 -4.41
C PRO A 62 7.26 -19.82 -3.73
N ASP A 63 6.40 -20.80 -3.48
CA ASP A 63 5.08 -20.59 -2.85
C ASP A 63 5.13 -20.73 -1.32
N ASP A 64 6.24 -21.22 -0.77
CA ASP A 64 6.41 -21.39 0.67
C ASP A 64 7.13 -20.21 1.28
N MET A 65 6.40 -19.36 2.02
CA MET A 65 6.98 -18.19 2.67
C MET A 65 7.93 -18.56 3.82
N LEU A 66 7.82 -19.77 4.38
CA LEU A 66 8.73 -20.25 5.41
C LEU A 66 10.08 -20.69 4.83
N ALA A 67 10.13 -20.92 3.52
CA ALA A 67 11.38 -21.25 2.81
C ALA A 67 12.15 -20.00 2.36
N ASP A 68 11.64 -18.79 2.60
CA ASP A 68 12.31 -17.55 2.22
C ASP A 68 13.69 -17.46 2.87
N ILE A 69 14.68 -17.02 2.07
CA ILE A 69 16.08 -16.97 2.46
C ILE A 69 16.41 -15.59 3.03
N VAL A 70 16.90 -15.55 4.27
CA VAL A 70 17.32 -14.30 4.91
C VAL A 70 18.72 -13.93 4.43
N VAL A 71 18.86 -12.72 3.90
CA VAL A 71 20.15 -12.16 3.47
C VAL A 71 20.33 -10.77 4.04
N GLN A 72 21.57 -10.36 4.22
CA GLN A 72 21.87 -8.99 4.62
C GLN A 72 21.56 -8.03 3.48
N ASP A 73 20.77 -7.00 3.76
CA ASP A 73 20.48 -5.92 2.82
C ASP A 73 20.18 -4.64 3.59
N THR A 74 20.27 -3.52 2.91
CA THR A 74 19.86 -2.22 3.45
C THR A 74 18.41 -1.96 3.11
N ILE A 75 17.59 -1.72 4.13
CA ILE A 75 16.18 -1.34 3.95
C ILE A 75 16.08 0.18 3.92
N THR A 76 15.50 0.71 2.86
CA THR A 76 15.28 2.15 2.69
C THR A 76 13.80 2.45 2.73
N LEU A 77 13.42 3.43 3.52
CA LEU A 77 12.04 3.93 3.61
C LEU A 77 11.96 5.29 2.90
N THR A 78 10.98 5.43 2.03
CA THR A 78 10.71 6.69 1.31
C THR A 78 9.27 7.09 1.58
N ALA A 79 9.06 8.30 2.09
CA ALA A 79 7.73 8.80 2.42
C ALA A 79 7.23 9.78 1.36
N SER A 80 5.93 9.73 1.08
CA SER A 80 5.24 10.73 0.28
C SER A 80 4.99 12.00 1.10
N PRO A 81 4.59 13.12 0.47
CA PRO A 81 3.89 14.17 1.19
C PRO A 81 2.62 13.65 1.85
N ILE A 82 2.14 14.33 2.87
CA ILE A 82 0.86 13.99 3.51
C ILE A 82 -0.28 14.25 2.53
N ILE A 83 -1.16 13.27 2.38
CA ILE A 83 -2.31 13.31 1.47
C ILE A 83 -3.58 13.48 2.31
N ASN A 84 -4.44 14.45 1.95
CA ASN A 84 -5.77 14.56 2.54
C ASN A 84 -6.67 13.50 1.92
N CYS A 85 -7.17 12.58 2.74
CA CYS A 85 -7.96 11.44 2.27
C CYS A 85 -9.26 11.86 1.57
N LYS A 86 -9.97 12.84 2.13
CA LYS A 86 -11.23 13.33 1.55
C LYS A 86 -11.02 13.96 0.18
N GLU A 87 -10.03 14.81 0.05
CA GLU A 87 -9.69 15.45 -1.23
C GLU A 87 -9.26 14.42 -2.26
N PHE A 88 -8.43 13.46 -1.86
CA PHE A 88 -7.99 12.37 -2.73
C PHE A 88 -9.19 11.57 -3.26
N ARG A 89 -10.09 11.13 -2.38
CA ARG A 89 -11.28 10.36 -2.75
C ARG A 89 -12.18 11.15 -3.68
N ASN A 90 -12.46 12.41 -3.37
CA ASN A 90 -13.32 13.27 -4.19
C ASN A 90 -12.72 13.49 -5.58
N LYS A 91 -11.41 13.68 -5.66
CA LYS A 91 -10.70 13.85 -6.94
C LYS A 91 -10.80 12.60 -7.81
N VAL A 92 -10.64 11.42 -7.22
CA VAL A 92 -10.78 10.15 -7.96
C VAL A 92 -12.22 9.97 -8.43
N LEU A 93 -13.20 10.17 -7.54
CA LEU A 93 -14.62 10.00 -7.87
C LEU A 93 -15.09 10.98 -8.97
N ALA A 94 -14.54 12.20 -8.99
CA ALA A 94 -14.88 13.20 -10.01
C ALA A 94 -14.43 12.80 -11.42
N THR A 95 -13.44 11.90 -11.55
CA THR A 95 -12.95 11.41 -12.83
C THR A 95 -13.67 10.16 -13.32
N LEU A 96 -14.53 9.55 -12.50
CA LEU A 96 -15.20 8.31 -12.83
C LEU A 96 -16.58 8.55 -13.47
N PRO A 97 -16.97 7.74 -14.49
CA PRO A 97 -18.35 7.71 -14.98
C PRO A 97 -19.33 7.26 -13.88
N GLU A 98 -20.59 7.71 -13.99
CA GLU A 98 -21.64 7.36 -13.02
C GLU A 98 -21.90 5.86 -12.93
N ASP A 99 -21.69 5.12 -14.03
CA ASP A 99 -21.89 3.68 -14.14
C ASP A 99 -20.64 2.86 -13.82
N THR A 100 -19.62 3.48 -13.22
CA THR A 100 -18.38 2.77 -12.86
C THR A 100 -18.65 1.62 -11.90
N PRO A 101 -18.31 0.37 -12.26
CA PRO A 101 -18.41 -0.75 -11.32
C PRO A 101 -17.38 -0.59 -10.21
N ASP A 102 -17.78 -0.83 -8.97
CA ASP A 102 -16.96 -0.81 -7.76
C ASP A 102 -16.02 0.41 -7.66
N PRO A 103 -16.54 1.64 -7.50
CA PRO A 103 -15.70 2.84 -7.39
C PRO A 103 -14.75 2.81 -6.19
N LYS A 104 -15.08 2.06 -5.15
CA LYS A 104 -14.20 1.88 -3.97
C LYS A 104 -12.90 1.17 -4.35
N GLN A 105 -12.98 0.15 -5.19
CA GLN A 105 -11.77 -0.54 -5.66
C GLN A 105 -10.92 0.37 -6.56
N VAL A 106 -11.56 1.24 -7.36
CA VAL A 106 -10.83 2.22 -8.18
C VAL A 106 -10.05 3.20 -7.30
N ILE A 107 -10.65 3.66 -6.21
CA ILE A 107 -9.96 4.52 -5.23
C ILE A 107 -8.75 3.78 -4.65
N VAL A 108 -8.91 2.53 -4.25
CA VAL A 108 -7.81 1.71 -3.72
C VAL A 108 -6.72 1.50 -4.77
N ASP A 109 -7.09 1.15 -5.99
CA ASP A 109 -6.12 0.96 -7.08
C ASP A 109 -5.34 2.24 -7.38
N THR A 110 -5.98 3.40 -7.27
CA THR A 110 -5.35 4.71 -7.48
C THR A 110 -4.34 5.02 -6.37
N ILE A 111 -4.69 4.78 -5.10
CA ILE A 111 -3.75 5.01 -4.00
C ILE A 111 -2.58 4.02 -4.06
N MET A 112 -2.82 2.79 -4.50
CA MET A 112 -1.76 1.81 -4.72
C MET A 112 -0.81 2.24 -5.83
N ALA A 113 -1.32 2.87 -6.90
CA ALA A 113 -0.47 3.43 -7.95
C ALA A 113 0.40 4.59 -7.43
N GLU A 114 -0.13 5.43 -6.54
CA GLU A 114 0.66 6.48 -5.88
C GLU A 114 1.73 5.88 -4.96
N LEU A 115 1.40 4.83 -4.23
CA LEU A 115 2.37 4.11 -3.41
C LEU A 115 3.49 3.50 -4.25
N ASP A 116 3.17 2.96 -5.42
CA ASP A 116 4.14 2.43 -6.38
C ASP A 116 5.14 3.51 -6.83
N LYS A 117 4.66 4.72 -7.11
CA LYS A 117 5.54 5.84 -7.47
C LYS A 117 6.52 6.17 -6.34
N VAL A 118 6.05 6.18 -5.10
CA VAL A 118 6.91 6.41 -3.93
C VAL A 118 7.96 5.30 -3.81
N HIS A 119 7.57 4.06 -4.02
CA HIS A 119 8.48 2.91 -4.01
C HIS A 119 9.54 3.03 -5.12
N GLU A 120 9.15 3.37 -6.34
CA GLU A 120 10.07 3.55 -7.47
C GLU A 120 11.02 4.73 -7.24
N GLU A 121 10.54 5.84 -6.66
CA GLU A 121 11.37 6.96 -6.27
C GLU A 121 12.46 6.54 -5.28
N GLY A 122 12.09 5.77 -4.28
CA GLY A 122 13.03 5.22 -3.31
C GLY A 122 14.06 4.29 -3.95
N ALA A 123 13.64 3.44 -4.89
CA ALA A 123 14.51 2.54 -5.62
C ALA A 123 15.54 3.32 -6.47
N SER A 124 15.15 4.42 -7.10
CA SER A 124 16.04 5.24 -7.93
C SER A 124 17.12 5.96 -7.12
N LYS A 125 16.91 6.14 -5.81
CA LYS A 125 17.87 6.80 -4.91
C LYS A 125 18.86 5.83 -4.26
N ARG A 126 18.72 4.56 -4.50
CA ARG A 126 19.65 3.52 -4.03
C ARG A 126 20.83 3.32 -5.00
#